data_66d282712a1c2f0794113cf3d8419055
#
_entry.id   66d282712a1c2f0794113cf3d8419055
#
_cell.length_a   1.000
_cell.length_b   1.000
_cell.length_c   1.000
_cell.angle_alpha   90.00
_cell.angle_beta   90.00
_cell.angle_gamma   90.00
#
_symmetry.space_group_name_H-M   'P 1'
#
loop_
_entity.id
_entity.type
_entity.pdbx_description
1 polymer ?
#
loop_
_entity_poly.entity_id
_entity_poly.type
_entity_poly.pdbx_seq_one_letter_code
_entity_poly.pdbx_strand_id
1 'polypeptide(L)'
;MKTWHDLVTASLIGTERSVVPAVGIPGLPPAADGTGDPAAVLLDRAALLTAARRAGRRPGRAEPLPPCEPDPRPAVGPAAARRLARLLGREHPDLLTEWLTAVAARDLRIPSQLLPALLDRARRGWPADPGLPRLVTETGGPRATWLAGFNPDWAFAAASGLAGDDAWRLGDASQRRGYLASLLATDPDAARHLVRDGWDRAGPRDRVMFLSVLADGIGPADEPLLEAALGDRAEDVRRWAAYLLAALPGSALGQRMAGRALCYVRIENDAGGPRLAVTPPAECDASMRHDGIAPSPPRRVVAGSGRPSDRTRLLLEVVARTPLRTWTERFGLTAEQVVSARSGEWTSTLFTGWSQAAVAQRDRNWMAPLLRRAIAGLRLRTPAELEALRLLARRADPSLGAPGALPRPELDAPPGVRGAIAVLRFRYDMLKELDDDDNHVRA
;
A
#
# COMPACT_ATOMS: atom_id res chain seq x y z
N MET A 1 -38.11 4.63 25.73
CA MET A 1 -37.09 3.66 25.23
C MET A 1 -37.47 2.20 25.47
N LYS A 2 -38.08 1.86 26.59
CA LYS A 2 -38.51 0.50 26.95
C LYS A 2 -39.43 -0.11 25.88
N THR A 3 -40.48 0.59 25.45
CA THR A 3 -41.49 0.13 24.49
C THR A 3 -40.91 -0.23 23.09
N TRP A 4 -39.88 0.47 22.62
CA TRP A 4 -39.23 0.13 21.32
C TRP A 4 -38.44 -1.18 21.45
N HIS A 5 -37.72 -1.34 22.54
CA HIS A 5 -36.98 -2.57 22.83
C HIS A 5 -37.91 -3.78 22.94
N ASP A 6 -39.07 -3.59 23.55
CA ASP A 6 -40.08 -4.63 23.69
C ASP A 6 -40.65 -5.05 22.32
N LEU A 7 -40.90 -4.09 21.39
CA LEU A 7 -41.31 -4.40 20.00
C LEU A 7 -40.21 -5.18 19.22
N VAL A 8 -38.94 -4.78 19.38
CA VAL A 8 -37.83 -5.50 18.76
C VAL A 8 -37.75 -6.92 19.32
N THR A 9 -37.90 -7.09 20.63
CA THR A 9 -37.88 -8.40 21.25
C THR A 9 -39.04 -9.29 20.75
N ALA A 10 -40.26 -8.73 20.64
CA ALA A 10 -41.41 -9.46 20.11
C ALA A 10 -41.20 -9.85 18.63
N SER A 11 -40.55 -8.99 17.83
CA SER A 11 -40.18 -9.29 16.45
C SER A 11 -39.17 -10.44 16.35
N LEU A 12 -38.18 -10.48 17.22
CA LEU A 12 -37.12 -11.51 17.21
C LEU A 12 -37.64 -12.87 17.71
N ILE A 13 -38.56 -12.88 18.68
CA ILE A 13 -39.17 -14.10 19.22
C ILE A 13 -40.22 -14.67 18.25
N GLY A 14 -40.85 -13.80 17.46
CA GLY A 14 -41.95 -14.09 16.56
C GLY A 14 -43.31 -13.76 17.19
N THR A 15 -44.16 -13.12 16.38
CA THR A 15 -45.50 -12.64 16.83
C THR A 15 -46.49 -13.75 17.18
N GLU A 16 -46.20 -15.00 16.77
CA GLU A 16 -46.97 -16.20 17.14
C GLU A 16 -46.61 -16.69 18.60
N ARG A 17 -45.44 -16.31 19.09
CA ARG A 17 -44.91 -16.77 20.38
C ARG A 17 -44.83 -15.68 21.43
N SER A 18 -45.01 -14.42 21.04
CA SER A 18 -44.94 -13.25 21.92
C SER A 18 -46.10 -12.32 21.67
N VAL A 19 -46.68 -11.83 22.75
CA VAL A 19 -47.73 -10.80 22.68
C VAL A 19 -47.10 -9.49 22.20
N VAL A 20 -47.70 -8.88 21.16
CA VAL A 20 -47.25 -7.58 20.65
C VAL A 20 -47.51 -6.49 21.72
N PRO A 21 -46.46 -5.80 22.22
CA PRO A 21 -46.63 -4.82 23.29
C PRO A 21 -47.52 -3.66 22.89
N ALA A 22 -48.41 -3.20 23.77
CA ALA A 22 -49.19 -2.00 23.52
C ALA A 22 -48.31 -0.76 23.46
N VAL A 23 -48.60 0.17 22.55
CA VAL A 23 -47.86 1.43 22.35
C VAL A 23 -48.76 2.60 22.76
N GLY A 24 -48.37 3.30 23.82
CA GLY A 24 -48.98 4.57 24.22
C GLY A 24 -48.16 5.75 23.70
N ILE A 25 -48.78 6.67 23.01
CA ILE A 25 -48.18 7.96 22.57
C ILE A 25 -48.90 9.05 23.33
N PRO A 26 -48.22 9.90 24.12
CA PRO A 26 -48.85 11.00 24.81
C PRO A 26 -49.61 11.94 23.85
N GLY A 27 -50.88 12.19 24.13
CA GLY A 27 -51.73 13.05 23.30
C GLY A 27 -52.46 12.37 22.14
N LEU A 28 -52.32 11.04 22.00
CA LEU A 28 -53.09 10.24 21.03
C LEU A 28 -53.95 9.20 21.79
N PRO A 29 -55.20 8.95 21.33
CA PRO A 29 -55.99 7.88 21.89
C PRO A 29 -55.24 6.53 21.76
N PRO A 30 -55.43 5.59 22.70
CA PRO A 30 -54.82 4.26 22.57
C PRO A 30 -55.24 3.65 21.22
N ALA A 31 -54.26 3.09 20.51
CA ALA A 31 -54.56 2.34 19.29
C ALA A 31 -55.54 1.22 19.64
N ALA A 32 -56.64 1.13 18.94
CA ALA A 32 -57.63 0.05 19.12
C ALA A 32 -56.89 -1.30 19.05
N ASP A 33 -57.22 -2.21 19.96
CA ASP A 33 -56.72 -3.58 19.92
C ASP A 33 -57.14 -4.22 18.60
N GLY A 34 -56.19 -4.22 17.67
CA GLY A 34 -56.48 -4.67 16.29
C GLY A 34 -56.82 -6.16 16.30
N THR A 35 -57.96 -6.47 15.73
CA THR A 35 -58.40 -7.85 15.40
C THR A 35 -57.66 -8.39 14.16
N GLY A 36 -56.49 -7.85 13.85
CA GLY A 36 -55.70 -8.20 12.66
C GLY A 36 -54.54 -9.14 12.98
N ASP A 37 -53.84 -9.54 11.91
CA ASP A 37 -52.62 -10.34 11.97
C ASP A 37 -51.59 -9.71 12.95
N PRO A 38 -51.12 -10.45 13.96
CA PRO A 38 -50.17 -9.94 14.95
C PRO A 38 -48.90 -9.33 14.33
N ALA A 39 -48.47 -9.80 13.18
CA ALA A 39 -47.29 -9.21 12.48
C ALA A 39 -47.63 -7.82 11.90
N ALA A 40 -48.84 -7.64 11.34
CA ALA A 40 -49.29 -6.32 10.90
C ALA A 40 -49.43 -5.33 12.05
N VAL A 41 -49.99 -5.77 13.18
CA VAL A 41 -50.12 -4.95 14.41
C VAL A 41 -48.75 -4.51 14.93
N LEU A 42 -47.75 -5.41 14.90
CA LEU A 42 -46.38 -5.06 15.31
C LEU A 42 -45.77 -3.98 14.40
N LEU A 43 -45.92 -4.10 13.09
CA LEU A 43 -45.40 -3.13 12.12
C LEU A 43 -46.09 -1.78 12.26
N ASP A 44 -47.41 -1.75 12.45
CA ASP A 44 -48.19 -0.51 12.67
C ASP A 44 -47.75 0.20 13.95
N ARG A 45 -47.54 -0.53 15.02
CA ARG A 45 -47.03 0.02 16.29
C ARG A 45 -45.61 0.54 16.16
N ALA A 46 -44.74 -0.13 15.41
CA ALA A 46 -43.40 0.33 15.11
C ALA A 46 -43.40 1.61 14.23
N ALA A 47 -44.27 1.67 13.22
CA ALA A 47 -44.48 2.86 12.39
C ALA A 47 -44.96 4.06 13.19
N LEU A 48 -45.96 3.86 14.05
CA LEU A 48 -46.51 4.87 14.97
C LEU A 48 -45.42 5.45 15.90
N LEU A 49 -44.63 4.60 16.54
CA LEU A 49 -43.53 5.02 17.40
C LEU A 49 -42.43 5.77 16.64
N THR A 50 -42.17 5.35 15.40
CA THR A 50 -41.18 6.01 14.54
C THR A 50 -41.67 7.41 14.15
N ALA A 51 -42.95 7.51 13.75
CA ALA A 51 -43.58 8.80 13.42
C ALA A 51 -43.61 9.75 14.64
N ALA A 52 -44.02 9.24 15.81
CA ALA A 52 -44.03 10.02 17.04
C ALA A 52 -42.62 10.49 17.47
N ARG A 53 -41.62 9.64 17.32
CA ARG A 53 -40.22 10.00 17.59
C ARG A 53 -39.72 11.09 16.63
N ARG A 54 -40.09 11.01 15.36
CA ARG A 54 -39.75 12.03 14.37
C ARG A 54 -40.46 13.35 14.61
N ALA A 55 -41.76 13.31 14.92
CA ALA A 55 -42.58 14.48 15.21
C ALA A 55 -42.17 15.16 16.52
N GLY A 56 -41.73 14.39 17.54
CA GLY A 56 -41.26 14.91 18.81
C GLY A 56 -39.81 15.44 18.81
N ARG A 57 -39.06 15.24 17.73
CA ARG A 57 -37.73 15.84 17.58
C ARG A 57 -37.84 17.30 17.26
N ARG A 58 -37.77 18.15 18.26
CA ARG A 58 -37.51 19.59 18.05
C ARG A 58 -36.03 19.74 17.71
N PRO A 59 -35.68 20.55 16.69
CA PRO A 59 -34.29 20.92 16.47
C PRO A 59 -33.76 21.59 17.74
N GLY A 60 -32.87 20.94 18.46
CA GLY A 60 -32.18 21.56 19.57
C GLY A 60 -31.28 22.67 19.05
N ARG A 61 -31.11 23.75 19.82
CA ARG A 61 -30.09 24.73 19.54
C ARG A 61 -28.74 24.08 19.89
N ALA A 62 -28.01 23.65 18.87
CA ALA A 62 -26.64 23.15 19.10
C ALA A 62 -25.76 24.36 19.48
N GLU A 63 -24.90 24.18 20.47
CA GLU A 63 -23.83 25.16 20.69
C GLU A 63 -22.97 25.25 19.43
N PRO A 64 -22.58 26.47 19.02
CA PRO A 64 -21.64 26.61 17.89
C PRO A 64 -20.37 25.84 18.19
N LEU A 65 -19.91 25.04 17.22
CA LEU A 65 -18.64 24.37 17.36
C LEU A 65 -17.51 25.42 17.48
N PRO A 66 -16.48 25.16 18.31
CA PRO A 66 -15.33 26.05 18.38
C PRO A 66 -14.73 26.22 16.96
N PRO A 67 -14.30 27.43 16.59
CA PRO A 67 -13.72 27.67 15.28
C PRO A 67 -12.45 26.85 15.10
N CYS A 68 -12.26 26.30 13.89
CA CYS A 68 -11.00 25.67 13.51
C CYS A 68 -9.91 26.74 13.34
N GLU A 69 -8.71 26.43 13.81
CA GLU A 69 -7.54 27.26 13.56
C GLU A 69 -7.31 27.43 12.03
N PRO A 70 -7.03 28.65 11.55
CA PRO A 70 -6.78 28.87 10.13
C PRO A 70 -5.48 28.18 9.68
N ASP A 71 -5.51 27.57 8.51
CA ASP A 71 -4.33 26.98 7.86
C ASP A 71 -3.82 27.98 6.81
N PRO A 72 -2.62 28.57 6.99
CA PRO A 72 -2.08 29.57 6.07
C PRO A 72 -1.63 28.97 4.74
N ARG A 73 -1.46 27.66 4.64
CA ARG A 73 -1.00 26.99 3.43
C ARG A 73 -2.03 27.11 2.32
N PRO A 74 -1.58 27.30 1.06
CA PRO A 74 -2.47 27.33 -0.09
C PRO A 74 -3.13 25.96 -0.29
N ALA A 75 -4.38 25.97 -0.76
CA ALA A 75 -5.04 24.72 -1.16
C ALA A 75 -4.55 24.27 -2.54
N VAL A 76 -4.51 22.96 -2.77
CA VAL A 76 -4.30 22.44 -4.14
C VAL A 76 -5.37 23.00 -5.09
N GLY A 77 -4.98 23.24 -6.34
CA GLY A 77 -5.84 23.79 -7.36
C GLY A 77 -6.97 22.86 -7.82
N PRO A 78 -7.88 23.35 -8.65
CA PRO A 78 -9.07 22.59 -9.07
C PRO A 78 -8.74 21.30 -9.85
N ALA A 79 -7.64 21.26 -10.61
CA ALA A 79 -7.23 20.07 -11.36
C ALA A 79 -6.77 18.97 -10.41
N ALA A 80 -5.84 19.28 -9.51
CA ALA A 80 -5.34 18.36 -8.50
C ALA A 80 -6.45 17.91 -7.51
N ALA A 81 -7.40 18.81 -7.16
CA ALA A 81 -8.56 18.45 -6.35
C ALA A 81 -9.48 17.42 -7.04
N ARG A 82 -9.74 17.58 -8.35
CA ARG A 82 -10.47 16.56 -9.14
C ARG A 82 -9.71 15.24 -9.21
N ARG A 83 -8.38 15.30 -9.33
CA ARG A 83 -7.51 14.11 -9.29
C ARG A 83 -7.65 13.35 -7.98
N LEU A 84 -7.61 14.06 -6.84
CA LEU A 84 -7.84 13.47 -5.53
C LEU A 84 -9.21 12.80 -5.43
N ALA A 85 -10.27 13.42 -5.95
CA ALA A 85 -11.61 12.84 -5.95
C ALA A 85 -11.65 11.51 -6.74
N ARG A 86 -10.92 11.40 -7.87
CA ARG A 86 -10.77 10.15 -8.65
C ARG A 86 -10.03 9.06 -7.85
N LEU A 87 -8.93 9.43 -7.17
CA LEU A 87 -8.18 8.50 -6.30
C LEU A 87 -9.05 7.96 -5.15
N LEU A 88 -9.88 8.81 -4.55
CA LEU A 88 -10.85 8.43 -3.52
C LEU A 88 -11.98 7.56 -4.09
N GLY A 89 -12.39 7.81 -5.35
CA GLY A 89 -13.33 6.99 -6.14
C GLY A 89 -12.76 5.64 -6.60
N ARG A 90 -11.59 5.26 -6.12
CA ARG A 90 -10.85 4.01 -6.40
C ARG A 90 -10.24 3.89 -7.80
N GLU A 91 -10.09 4.97 -8.52
CA GLU A 91 -9.25 5.00 -9.71
C GLU A 91 -7.77 5.07 -9.26
N HIS A 92 -7.00 4.04 -9.49
CA HIS A 92 -5.61 3.91 -9.04
C HIS A 92 -5.41 4.18 -7.53
N PRO A 93 -6.12 3.47 -6.64
CA PRO A 93 -6.14 3.76 -5.19
C PRO A 93 -4.75 3.68 -4.54
N ASP A 94 -3.82 2.95 -5.15
CA ASP A 94 -2.45 2.77 -4.68
C ASP A 94 -1.55 4.00 -4.92
N LEU A 95 -2.01 4.97 -5.73
CA LEU A 95 -1.28 6.21 -5.98
C LEU A 95 -1.65 7.33 -4.99
N LEU A 96 -2.61 7.09 -4.09
CA LEU A 96 -3.05 8.09 -3.12
C LEU A 96 -1.90 8.56 -2.21
N THR A 97 -1.10 7.61 -1.71
CA THR A 97 0.05 7.92 -0.84
C THR A 97 1.11 8.73 -1.60
N GLU A 98 1.39 8.41 -2.87
CA GLU A 98 2.31 9.19 -3.71
C GLU A 98 1.79 10.62 -3.92
N TRP A 99 0.49 10.77 -4.19
CA TRP A 99 -0.13 12.07 -4.37
C TRP A 99 -0.06 12.92 -3.09
N LEU A 100 -0.39 12.35 -1.93
CA LEU A 100 -0.32 13.05 -0.64
C LEU A 100 1.12 13.43 -0.28
N THR A 101 2.08 12.56 -0.55
CA THR A 101 3.51 12.85 -0.37
C THR A 101 3.94 14.05 -1.23
N ALA A 102 3.48 14.10 -2.47
CA ALA A 102 3.79 15.21 -3.37
C ALA A 102 3.13 16.53 -2.92
N VAL A 103 1.93 16.48 -2.34
CA VAL A 103 1.23 17.63 -1.74
C VAL A 103 1.99 18.14 -0.51
N ALA A 104 2.37 17.23 0.39
CA ALA A 104 3.14 17.58 1.59
C ALA A 104 4.49 18.23 1.25
N ALA A 105 5.20 17.67 0.26
CA ALA A 105 6.50 18.20 -0.19
C ALA A 105 6.43 19.62 -0.78
N ARG A 106 5.24 20.07 -1.21
CA ARG A 106 4.98 21.40 -1.75
C ARG A 106 4.32 22.36 -0.76
N ASP A 107 4.18 21.92 0.50
CA ASP A 107 3.48 22.66 1.56
C ASP A 107 2.06 23.12 1.16
N LEU A 108 1.37 22.26 0.38
CA LEU A 108 -0.01 22.48 -0.01
C LEU A 108 -0.97 21.78 0.96
N ARG A 109 -2.20 22.28 1.08
CA ARG A 109 -3.26 21.65 1.86
C ARG A 109 -4.37 21.06 1.00
N ILE A 110 -5.04 20.06 1.53
CA ILE A 110 -6.17 19.41 0.88
C ILE A 110 -7.43 20.29 0.91
N PRO A 111 -8.29 20.25 -0.13
CA PRO A 111 -9.58 20.89 -0.09
C PRO A 111 -10.45 20.34 1.03
N SER A 112 -11.05 21.23 1.82
CA SER A 112 -11.84 20.88 3.01
C SER A 112 -12.96 19.88 2.73
N GLN A 113 -13.55 19.94 1.53
CA GLN A 113 -14.64 19.05 1.11
C GLN A 113 -14.24 17.58 0.97
N LEU A 114 -12.96 17.32 0.66
CA LEU A 114 -12.43 15.96 0.45
C LEU A 114 -11.80 15.36 1.71
N LEU A 115 -11.56 16.19 2.72
CA LEU A 115 -10.86 15.77 3.94
C LEU A 115 -11.62 14.69 4.74
N PRO A 116 -12.96 14.73 4.94
CA PRO A 116 -13.68 13.66 5.63
C PRO A 116 -13.54 12.30 4.92
N ALA A 117 -13.60 12.27 3.59
CA ALA A 117 -13.43 11.05 2.82
C ALA A 117 -12.00 10.49 2.93
N LEU A 118 -11.00 11.38 3.03
CA LEU A 118 -9.60 10.99 3.25
C LEU A 118 -9.37 10.44 4.66
N LEU A 119 -9.93 11.07 5.69
CA LEU A 119 -9.87 10.57 7.07
C LEU A 119 -10.51 9.18 7.17
N ASP A 120 -11.66 8.97 6.55
CA ASP A 120 -12.30 7.67 6.43
C ASP A 120 -11.45 6.66 5.66
N ARG A 121 -10.79 7.08 4.61
CA ARG A 121 -9.88 6.22 3.81
C ARG A 121 -8.66 5.82 4.61
N ALA A 122 -8.06 6.74 5.37
CA ALA A 122 -6.92 6.48 6.23
C ALA A 122 -7.27 5.46 7.33
N ARG A 123 -8.43 5.64 7.99
CA ARG A 123 -8.95 4.69 8.98
C ARG A 123 -9.12 3.28 8.42
N ARG A 124 -9.77 3.15 7.25
CA ARG A 124 -10.02 1.85 6.60
C ARG A 124 -8.77 1.22 5.98
N GLY A 125 -7.80 2.03 5.58
CA GLY A 125 -6.55 1.59 4.97
C GLY A 125 -5.56 0.97 5.96
N TRP A 126 -5.76 1.21 7.23
CA TRP A 126 -4.97 0.63 8.31
C TRP A 126 -5.27 -0.88 8.46
N PRO A 127 -4.29 -1.78 8.59
CA PRO A 127 -2.83 -1.58 8.67
C PRO A 127 -2.08 -1.72 7.32
N ALA A 128 -2.78 -1.81 6.20
CA ALA A 128 -2.18 -2.07 4.88
C ALA A 128 -1.29 -0.91 4.38
N ASP A 129 -1.65 0.33 4.72
CA ASP A 129 -0.87 1.53 4.41
C ASP A 129 -0.63 2.35 5.69
N PRO A 130 0.43 2.05 6.45
CA PRO A 130 0.69 2.66 7.76
C PRO A 130 1.11 4.13 7.67
N GLY A 131 1.60 4.59 6.52
CA GLY A 131 1.99 5.99 6.30
C GLY A 131 0.82 6.92 5.99
N LEU A 132 -0.29 6.37 5.52
CA LEU A 132 -1.45 7.14 5.07
C LEU A 132 -2.07 8.02 6.17
N PRO A 133 -2.30 7.55 7.42
CA PRO A 133 -2.84 8.39 8.49
C PRO A 133 -1.99 9.64 8.76
N ARG A 134 -0.66 9.50 8.82
CA ARG A 134 0.27 10.62 9.01
C ARG A 134 0.16 11.63 7.87
N LEU A 135 0.21 11.16 6.62
CA LEU A 135 0.12 12.04 5.45
C LEU A 135 -1.22 12.78 5.37
N VAL A 136 -2.32 12.12 5.73
CA VAL A 136 -3.65 12.75 5.76
C VAL A 136 -3.73 13.81 6.86
N THR A 137 -3.15 13.56 8.04
CA THR A 137 -3.09 14.55 9.12
C THR A 137 -2.21 15.74 8.74
N GLU A 138 -1.03 15.49 8.19
CA GLU A 138 -0.07 16.50 7.75
C GLU A 138 -0.68 17.40 6.66
N THR A 139 -1.21 16.82 5.58
CA THR A 139 -1.78 17.57 4.46
C THR A 139 -3.15 18.18 4.77
N GLY A 140 -3.90 17.61 5.72
CA GLY A 140 -5.17 18.14 6.22
C GLY A 140 -5.02 19.25 7.24
N GLY A 141 -3.83 19.35 7.89
CA GLY A 141 -3.47 20.42 8.82
C GLY A 141 -4.39 20.55 10.03
N PRO A 142 -4.52 21.79 10.59
CA PRO A 142 -5.35 22.05 11.76
C PRO A 142 -6.79 21.56 11.61
N ARG A 143 -7.32 21.52 10.38
CA ARG A 143 -8.67 21.05 10.13
C ARG A 143 -8.84 19.55 10.29
N ALA A 144 -7.82 18.75 9.97
CA ALA A 144 -7.84 17.31 10.22
C ALA A 144 -7.92 17.01 11.72
N THR A 145 -7.09 17.69 12.52
CA THR A 145 -7.07 17.59 13.98
C THR A 145 -8.38 18.07 14.60
N TRP A 146 -8.91 19.20 14.11
CA TRP A 146 -10.19 19.73 14.57
C TRP A 146 -11.35 18.74 14.31
N LEU A 147 -11.44 18.17 13.11
CA LEU A 147 -12.45 17.16 12.76
C LEU A 147 -12.32 15.91 13.62
N ALA A 148 -11.09 15.47 13.90
CA ALA A 148 -10.81 14.31 14.74
C ALA A 148 -11.32 14.49 16.19
N GLY A 149 -11.37 15.71 16.70
CA GLY A 149 -11.95 16.03 18.00
C GLY A 149 -13.46 15.75 18.10
N PHE A 150 -14.18 15.66 16.97
CA PHE A 150 -15.62 15.41 16.93
C PHE A 150 -15.99 14.00 16.46
N ASN A 151 -15.04 13.24 15.94
CA ASN A 151 -15.28 11.88 15.46
C ASN A 151 -14.23 10.92 16.02
N PRO A 152 -14.61 10.05 17.00
CA PRO A 152 -13.70 9.07 17.57
C PRO A 152 -13.04 8.14 16.56
N ASP A 153 -13.68 7.88 15.43
CA ASP A 153 -13.14 7.06 14.34
C ASP A 153 -11.89 7.70 13.69
N TRP A 154 -11.67 9.00 13.87
CA TRP A 154 -10.54 9.75 13.35
C TRP A 154 -9.52 10.13 14.43
N ALA A 155 -9.55 9.45 15.58
CA ALA A 155 -8.68 9.73 16.72
C ALA A 155 -7.16 9.71 16.38
N PHE A 156 -6.77 8.99 15.31
CA PHE A 156 -5.39 8.99 14.82
C PHE A 156 -4.90 10.37 14.35
N ALA A 157 -5.82 11.27 13.96
CA ALA A 157 -5.51 12.63 13.54
C ALA A 157 -5.67 13.66 14.67
N ALA A 158 -6.15 13.24 15.85
CA ALA A 158 -6.24 14.10 17.03
C ALA A 158 -4.84 14.31 17.63
N ALA A 159 -4.61 15.50 18.21
CA ALA A 159 -3.36 15.81 18.90
C ALA A 159 -3.11 15.01 20.20
N SER A 160 -4.08 14.20 20.63
CA SER A 160 -4.10 13.49 21.91
C SER A 160 -4.01 11.97 21.72
N GLY A 161 -2.81 11.50 21.41
CA GLY A 161 -2.42 10.10 21.60
C GLY A 161 -1.32 9.99 22.65
N LEU A 162 -1.01 8.78 23.12
CA LEU A 162 0.23 8.56 23.85
C LEU A 162 1.37 9.14 23.02
N ALA A 163 2.07 10.16 23.54
CA ALA A 163 3.13 10.85 22.84
C ALA A 163 4.49 10.32 23.29
N GLY A 164 5.46 10.32 22.40
CA GLY A 164 6.83 9.95 22.73
C GLY A 164 6.99 8.49 23.18
N ASP A 165 7.90 8.26 24.11
CA ASP A 165 8.28 6.94 24.63
C ASP A 165 7.11 6.13 25.21
N ASP A 166 6.07 6.79 25.71
CA ASP A 166 4.89 6.09 26.26
C ASP A 166 4.12 5.37 25.17
N ALA A 167 4.06 5.90 23.96
CA ALA A 167 3.46 5.22 22.81
C ALA A 167 4.20 3.93 22.45
N TRP A 168 5.52 3.90 22.63
CA TRP A 168 6.33 2.70 22.45
C TRP A 168 6.17 1.68 23.57
N ARG A 169 6.19 2.13 24.81
CA ARG A 169 6.22 1.27 26.01
C ARG A 169 4.85 0.70 26.38
N LEU A 170 3.80 1.50 26.25
CA LEU A 170 2.45 1.21 26.73
C LEU A 170 1.43 1.12 25.61
N GLY A 171 1.76 1.59 24.41
CA GLY A 171 0.87 1.64 23.27
C GLY A 171 0.57 0.25 22.67
N ASP A 172 -0.53 0.17 21.94
CA ASP A 172 -0.86 -0.97 21.12
C ASP A 172 0.08 -1.07 19.89
N ALA A 173 -0.07 -2.10 19.06
CA ALA A 173 0.76 -2.31 17.87
C ALA A 173 0.68 -1.14 16.87
N SER A 174 -0.47 -0.44 16.81
CA SER A 174 -0.69 0.72 15.94
C SER A 174 0.08 1.93 16.44
N GLN A 175 -0.01 2.21 17.73
CA GLN A 175 0.66 3.32 18.40
C GLN A 175 2.19 3.15 18.35
N ARG A 176 2.70 1.94 18.63
CA ARG A 176 4.14 1.61 18.50
C ARG A 176 4.64 1.79 17.08
N ARG A 177 3.88 1.34 16.08
CA ARG A 177 4.20 1.53 14.66
C ARG A 177 4.25 3.01 14.28
N GLY A 178 3.23 3.78 14.69
CA GLY A 178 3.14 5.22 14.42
C GLY A 178 4.31 5.99 15.04
N TYR A 179 4.64 5.67 16.29
CA TYR A 179 5.81 6.26 16.97
C TYR A 179 7.11 5.93 16.27
N LEU A 180 7.36 4.64 15.93
CA LEU A 180 8.56 4.22 15.23
C LEU A 180 8.67 4.89 13.85
N ALA A 181 7.57 5.02 13.11
CA ALA A 181 7.55 5.69 11.81
C ALA A 181 7.85 7.19 11.92
N SER A 182 7.31 7.85 12.96
CA SER A 182 7.61 9.26 13.25
C SER A 182 9.08 9.45 13.65
N LEU A 183 9.60 8.57 14.51
CA LEU A 183 11.00 8.60 14.93
C LEU A 183 11.94 8.34 13.75
N LEU A 184 11.61 7.38 12.87
CA LEU A 184 12.40 7.10 11.65
C LEU A 184 12.48 8.33 10.73
N ALA A 185 11.42 9.14 10.66
CA ALA A 185 11.37 10.33 9.83
C ALA A 185 12.19 11.50 10.43
N THR A 186 12.31 11.59 11.75
CA THR A 186 12.98 12.71 12.47
C THR A 186 14.39 12.37 12.93
N ASP A 187 14.61 11.16 13.44
CA ASP A 187 15.88 10.62 13.92
C ASP A 187 16.00 9.13 13.55
N PRO A 188 16.49 8.83 12.33
CA PRO A 188 16.62 7.45 11.86
C PRO A 188 17.54 6.59 12.74
N ASP A 189 18.55 7.16 13.36
CA ASP A 189 19.48 6.41 14.20
C ASP A 189 18.84 6.03 15.54
N ALA A 190 18.09 6.93 16.16
CA ALA A 190 17.30 6.60 17.34
C ALA A 190 16.26 5.52 17.05
N ALA A 191 15.59 5.57 15.88
CA ALA A 191 14.66 4.52 15.47
C ALA A 191 15.35 3.15 15.33
N ARG A 192 16.55 3.09 14.74
CA ARG A 192 17.35 1.87 14.62
C ARG A 192 17.78 1.33 15.99
N HIS A 193 18.21 2.21 16.90
CA HIS A 193 18.55 1.82 18.26
C HIS A 193 17.36 1.22 18.99
N LEU A 194 16.20 1.88 18.90
CA LEU A 194 14.97 1.43 19.54
C LEU A 194 14.55 0.03 19.05
N VAL A 195 14.66 -0.24 17.75
CA VAL A 195 14.39 -1.55 17.17
C VAL A 195 15.38 -2.59 17.65
N ARG A 196 16.68 -2.29 17.68
CA ARG A 196 17.71 -3.23 18.16
C ARG A 196 17.50 -3.61 19.63
N ASP A 197 17.25 -2.63 20.48
CA ASP A 197 17.05 -2.83 21.92
C ASP A 197 15.77 -3.63 22.24
N GLY A 198 14.75 -3.48 21.38
CA GLY A 198 13.49 -4.19 21.49
C GLY A 198 13.47 -5.57 20.83
N TRP A 199 14.46 -5.90 19.98
CA TRP A 199 14.40 -7.05 19.07
C TRP A 199 14.21 -8.39 19.77
N ASP A 200 15.01 -8.67 20.79
CA ASP A 200 15.01 -9.97 21.49
C ASP A 200 13.72 -10.22 22.27
N ARG A 201 13.09 -9.14 22.74
CA ARG A 201 11.82 -9.19 23.49
C ARG A 201 10.60 -9.22 22.56
N ALA A 202 10.78 -8.84 21.31
CA ALA A 202 9.70 -8.73 20.34
C ALA A 202 9.26 -10.10 19.82
N GLY A 203 7.95 -10.31 19.72
CA GLY A 203 7.40 -11.46 19.02
C GLY A 203 7.57 -11.37 17.49
N PRO A 204 7.36 -12.46 16.75
CA PRO A 204 7.55 -12.48 15.29
C PRO A 204 6.73 -11.40 14.55
N ARG A 205 5.51 -11.12 15.02
CA ARG A 205 4.65 -10.09 14.42
C ARG A 205 5.22 -8.68 14.63
N ASP A 206 5.75 -8.39 15.82
CA ASP A 206 6.37 -7.11 16.11
C ASP A 206 7.67 -6.94 15.32
N ARG A 207 8.50 -7.99 15.20
CA ARG A 207 9.71 -7.96 14.34
C ARG A 207 9.38 -7.67 12.89
N VAL A 208 8.35 -8.31 12.32
CA VAL A 208 7.86 -8.00 10.96
C VAL A 208 7.39 -6.56 10.88
N MET A 209 6.67 -6.06 11.89
CA MET A 209 6.23 -4.66 11.93
C MET A 209 7.43 -3.71 11.97
N PHE A 210 8.46 -3.98 12.79
CA PHE A 210 9.69 -3.17 12.83
C PHE A 210 10.37 -3.11 11.45
N LEU A 211 10.59 -4.27 10.82
CA LEU A 211 11.18 -4.34 9.48
C LEU A 211 10.34 -3.60 8.45
N SER A 212 9.01 -3.70 8.53
CA SER A 212 8.11 -3.00 7.61
C SER A 212 8.18 -1.48 7.72
N VAL A 213 8.44 -0.95 8.92
CA VAL A 213 8.64 0.50 9.13
C VAL A 213 10.02 0.93 8.65
N LEU A 214 11.07 0.16 8.97
CA LEU A 214 12.43 0.46 8.51
C LEU A 214 12.56 0.48 6.98
N ALA A 215 11.68 -0.22 6.25
CA ALA A 215 11.65 -0.24 4.78
C ALA A 215 11.54 1.16 4.15
N ASP A 216 10.89 2.11 4.82
CA ASP A 216 10.70 3.48 4.31
C ASP A 216 12.00 4.30 4.34
N GLY A 217 12.91 4.02 5.30
CA GLY A 217 14.19 4.70 5.47
C GLY A 217 15.40 3.76 5.39
N ILE A 218 15.28 2.62 4.68
CA ILE A 218 16.32 1.59 4.61
C ILE A 218 17.64 2.14 4.09
N GLY A 219 18.74 1.80 4.80
CA GLY A 219 20.09 2.23 4.45
C GLY A 219 21.17 1.23 4.90
N PRO A 220 22.44 1.45 4.55
CA PRO A 220 23.53 0.55 4.90
C PRO A 220 23.69 0.32 6.41
N ALA A 221 23.29 1.26 7.26
CA ALA A 221 23.30 1.11 8.72
C ALA A 221 22.35 0.03 9.25
N ASP A 222 21.38 -0.41 8.44
CA ASP A 222 20.43 -1.46 8.79
C ASP A 222 20.95 -2.87 8.49
N GLU A 223 21.98 -2.98 7.65
CA GLU A 223 22.51 -4.28 7.18
C GLU A 223 22.84 -5.26 8.32
N PRO A 224 23.53 -4.87 9.42
CA PRO A 224 23.87 -5.82 10.49
C PRO A 224 22.64 -6.44 11.16
N LEU A 225 21.59 -5.65 11.38
CA LEU A 225 20.32 -6.13 11.93
C LEU A 225 19.62 -7.09 10.97
N LEU A 226 19.61 -6.75 9.69
CA LEU A 226 18.95 -7.54 8.65
C LEU A 226 19.66 -8.84 8.38
N GLU A 227 21.01 -8.86 8.35
CA GLU A 227 21.79 -10.09 8.23
C GLU A 227 21.55 -11.03 9.43
N ALA A 228 21.51 -10.49 10.66
CA ALA A 228 21.15 -11.28 11.84
C ALA A 228 19.71 -11.85 11.73
N ALA A 229 18.78 -11.06 11.20
CA ALA A 229 17.38 -11.46 11.02
C ALA A 229 17.17 -12.57 9.96
N LEU A 230 18.12 -12.81 9.06
CA LEU A 230 18.11 -13.98 8.18
C LEU A 230 18.17 -15.31 8.96
N GLY A 231 18.73 -15.30 10.17
CA GLY A 231 18.76 -16.45 11.08
C GLY A 231 17.52 -16.57 11.99
N ASP A 232 16.51 -15.71 11.87
CA ASP A 232 15.34 -15.74 12.72
C ASP A 232 14.54 -17.06 12.57
N ARG A 233 13.92 -17.51 13.67
CA ARG A 233 13.09 -18.72 13.67
C ARG A 233 11.83 -18.57 12.82
N ALA A 234 11.27 -17.35 12.76
CA ALA A 234 10.06 -17.04 12.01
C ALA A 234 10.38 -16.81 10.52
N GLU A 235 9.74 -17.59 9.64
CA GLU A 235 9.92 -17.48 8.19
C GLU A 235 9.57 -16.10 7.63
N ASP A 236 8.53 -15.45 8.17
CA ASP A 236 8.11 -14.12 7.72
C ASP A 236 9.19 -13.06 8.04
N VAL A 237 9.86 -13.17 9.19
CA VAL A 237 10.97 -12.28 9.56
C VAL A 237 12.14 -12.47 8.60
N ARG A 238 12.57 -13.73 8.35
CA ARG A 238 13.64 -14.03 7.39
C ARG A 238 13.33 -13.49 5.99
N ARG A 239 12.08 -13.64 5.54
CA ARG A 239 11.62 -13.18 4.22
C ARG A 239 11.69 -11.66 4.10
N TRP A 240 11.23 -10.93 5.13
CA TRP A 240 11.32 -9.49 5.19
C TRP A 240 12.77 -9.01 5.22
N ALA A 241 13.62 -9.64 6.03
CA ALA A 241 15.05 -9.31 6.08
C ALA A 241 15.72 -9.48 4.71
N ALA A 242 15.50 -10.62 4.04
CA ALA A 242 16.03 -10.86 2.71
C ALA A 242 15.50 -9.86 1.66
N TYR A 243 14.22 -9.47 1.74
CA TYR A 243 13.63 -8.46 0.88
C TYR A 243 14.30 -7.10 1.07
N LEU A 244 14.52 -6.67 2.30
CA LEU A 244 15.16 -5.40 2.62
C LEU A 244 16.65 -5.40 2.26
N LEU A 245 17.38 -6.48 2.51
CA LEU A 245 18.77 -6.63 2.08
C LEU A 245 18.94 -6.57 0.57
N ALA A 246 17.97 -7.11 -0.19
CA ALA A 246 17.97 -7.01 -1.66
C ALA A 246 17.80 -5.56 -2.15
N ALA A 247 17.21 -4.68 -1.33
CA ALA A 247 17.12 -3.24 -1.60
C ALA A 247 18.45 -2.50 -1.33
N LEU A 248 19.43 -3.16 -0.71
CA LEU A 248 20.77 -2.64 -0.41
C LEU A 248 21.81 -3.28 -1.35
N PRO A 249 22.10 -2.71 -2.52
CA PRO A 249 22.98 -3.36 -3.52
C PRO A 249 24.42 -3.61 -3.03
N GLY A 250 24.84 -2.92 -1.98
CA GLY A 250 26.17 -3.10 -1.36
C GLY A 250 26.23 -4.19 -0.30
N SER A 251 25.09 -4.77 0.11
CA SER A 251 25.00 -5.74 1.20
C SER A 251 25.74 -7.04 0.93
N ALA A 252 26.11 -7.74 2.01
CA ALA A 252 26.72 -9.08 1.93
C ALA A 252 25.78 -10.08 1.22
N LEU A 253 24.45 -10.00 1.48
CA LEU A 253 23.46 -10.76 0.71
C LEU A 253 23.54 -10.46 -0.78
N GLY A 254 23.61 -9.18 -1.16
CA GLY A 254 23.75 -8.77 -2.57
C GLY A 254 24.98 -9.37 -3.23
N GLN A 255 26.13 -9.40 -2.54
CA GLN A 255 27.36 -10.02 -3.04
C GLN A 255 27.21 -11.55 -3.20
N ARG A 256 26.59 -12.23 -2.24
CA ARG A 256 26.31 -13.68 -2.35
C ARG A 256 25.38 -13.98 -3.54
N MET A 257 24.35 -13.16 -3.74
CA MET A 257 23.42 -13.29 -4.88
C MET A 257 24.11 -13.02 -6.22
N ALA A 258 24.99 -12.02 -6.30
CA ALA A 258 25.79 -11.72 -7.49
C ALA A 258 26.66 -12.94 -7.88
N GLY A 259 27.35 -13.54 -6.92
CA GLY A 259 28.15 -14.75 -7.15
C GLY A 259 27.31 -15.90 -7.72
N ARG A 260 26.15 -16.19 -7.11
CA ARG A 260 25.24 -17.24 -7.62
C ARG A 260 24.68 -16.90 -9.00
N ALA A 261 24.24 -15.68 -9.20
CA ALA A 261 23.65 -15.25 -10.47
C ALA A 261 24.61 -15.44 -11.65
N LEU A 262 25.89 -15.13 -11.47
CA LEU A 262 26.93 -15.31 -12.47
C LEU A 262 27.30 -16.78 -12.74
N CYS A 263 26.98 -17.70 -11.84
CA CYS A 263 27.05 -19.14 -12.13
C CYS A 263 25.90 -19.59 -13.04
N TYR A 264 24.75 -18.94 -12.96
CA TYR A 264 23.51 -19.35 -13.64
C TYR A 264 23.26 -18.62 -14.95
N VAL A 265 23.76 -17.39 -15.11
CA VAL A 265 23.54 -16.56 -16.28
C VAL A 265 24.88 -16.07 -16.83
N ARG A 266 25.19 -16.41 -18.07
CA ARG A 266 26.40 -16.01 -18.77
C ARG A 266 26.07 -15.28 -20.05
N ILE A 267 26.94 -14.38 -20.46
CA ILE A 267 26.84 -13.75 -21.76
C ILE A 267 27.62 -14.52 -22.80
N GLU A 268 27.00 -14.73 -23.94
CA GLU A 268 27.60 -15.28 -25.15
C GLU A 268 27.34 -14.31 -26.29
N ASN A 269 28.26 -14.21 -27.24
CA ASN A 269 28.09 -13.44 -28.46
C ASN A 269 28.04 -14.39 -29.64
N ASP A 270 26.98 -14.30 -30.43
CA ASP A 270 26.85 -15.00 -31.70
C ASP A 270 26.60 -14.02 -32.87
N ALA A 271 26.40 -14.53 -34.09
CA ALA A 271 26.14 -13.73 -35.27
C ALA A 271 24.91 -12.81 -35.16
N GLY A 272 24.01 -13.07 -34.21
CA GLY A 272 22.83 -12.25 -33.96
C GLY A 272 22.99 -11.28 -32.79
N GLY A 273 24.21 -11.10 -32.22
CA GLY A 273 24.50 -10.19 -31.10
C GLY A 273 24.46 -10.87 -29.72
N PRO A 274 24.37 -10.10 -28.66
CA PRO A 274 24.39 -10.62 -27.27
C PRO A 274 23.28 -11.62 -27.00
N ARG A 275 23.65 -12.75 -26.38
CA ARG A 275 22.74 -13.79 -25.91
C ARG A 275 23.07 -14.15 -24.47
N LEU A 276 22.07 -14.39 -23.66
CA LEU A 276 22.21 -14.89 -22.31
C LEU A 276 21.98 -16.38 -22.28
N ALA A 277 23.05 -17.13 -21.98
CA ALA A 277 22.96 -18.55 -21.70
C ALA A 277 22.60 -18.76 -20.23
N VAL A 278 21.50 -19.47 -19.98
CA VAL A 278 20.95 -19.67 -18.65
C VAL A 278 20.97 -21.14 -18.26
N THR A 279 21.64 -21.41 -17.14
CA THR A 279 21.67 -22.76 -16.50
C THR A 279 21.13 -22.59 -15.08
N PRO A 280 19.80 -22.79 -14.86
CA PRO A 280 19.20 -22.54 -13.55
C PRO A 280 19.68 -23.52 -12.48
N PRO A 281 19.60 -23.17 -11.18
CA PRO A 281 19.95 -24.07 -10.08
C PRO A 281 19.11 -25.36 -10.13
N ALA A 282 19.73 -26.50 -9.84
CA ALA A 282 19.04 -27.78 -9.83
C ALA A 282 18.11 -27.89 -8.60
N GLU A 283 18.58 -27.44 -7.44
CA GLU A 283 17.90 -27.52 -6.14
C GLU A 283 18.19 -26.30 -5.26
N CYS A 284 17.39 -26.13 -4.19
CA CYS A 284 17.61 -25.13 -3.16
C CYS A 284 18.57 -25.70 -2.10
N ASP A 285 19.80 -25.25 -2.10
CA ASP A 285 20.80 -25.67 -1.11
C ASP A 285 20.60 -25.00 0.28
N ALA A 286 21.42 -25.41 1.27
CA ALA A 286 21.33 -24.86 2.62
C ALA A 286 21.67 -23.38 2.67
N SER A 287 22.62 -22.92 1.85
CA SER A 287 23.04 -21.51 1.80
C SER A 287 21.96 -20.61 1.18
N MET A 288 21.25 -21.10 0.17
CA MET A 288 20.08 -20.43 -0.41
C MET A 288 18.96 -20.26 0.62
N ARG A 289 18.68 -21.34 1.39
CA ARG A 289 17.67 -21.29 2.47
C ARG A 289 18.03 -20.28 3.55
N HIS A 290 19.30 -20.24 3.95
CA HIS A 290 19.79 -19.23 4.89
C HIS A 290 19.55 -17.81 4.37
N ASP A 291 19.79 -17.57 3.09
CA ASP A 291 19.58 -16.28 2.44
C ASP A 291 18.10 -15.98 2.11
N GLY A 292 17.16 -16.68 2.72
CA GLY A 292 15.73 -16.43 2.60
C GLY A 292 15.09 -16.95 1.31
N ILE A 293 15.78 -17.79 0.52
CA ILE A 293 15.19 -18.46 -0.63
C ILE A 293 14.45 -19.71 -0.16
N ALA A 294 13.12 -19.69 -0.24
CA ALA A 294 12.30 -20.79 0.24
C ALA A 294 12.25 -21.97 -0.75
N PRO A 295 12.31 -23.24 -0.30
CA PRO A 295 12.17 -24.41 -1.17
C PRO A 295 10.76 -24.59 -1.75
N SER A 296 9.74 -24.02 -1.12
CA SER A 296 8.34 -24.11 -1.54
C SER A 296 7.71 -22.72 -1.71
N PRO A 297 6.77 -22.52 -2.66
CA PRO A 297 6.12 -21.24 -2.83
C PRO A 297 5.29 -20.90 -1.58
N PRO A 298 5.17 -19.60 -1.22
CA PRO A 298 4.28 -19.17 -0.17
C PRO A 298 2.84 -19.62 -0.48
N ARG A 299 2.05 -19.92 0.57
CA ARG A 299 0.69 -20.53 0.50
C ARG A 299 -0.38 -19.79 -0.34
N ARG A 300 -0.06 -18.62 -0.89
CA ARG A 300 -0.97 -17.84 -1.75
C ARG A 300 -0.54 -17.90 -3.22
N VAL A 301 -0.73 -19.04 -3.86
CA VAL A 301 -0.74 -19.11 -5.33
C VAL A 301 -2.19 -19.24 -5.78
N VAL A 302 -2.65 -18.30 -6.59
CA VAL A 302 -3.97 -18.30 -7.20
C VAL A 302 -4.13 -19.59 -8.03
N ALA A 303 -5.16 -20.35 -7.76
CA ALA A 303 -5.49 -21.55 -8.53
C ALA A 303 -5.75 -21.16 -10.00
N GLY A 304 -5.05 -21.81 -10.93
CA GLY A 304 -5.31 -21.67 -12.39
C GLY A 304 -4.12 -21.26 -13.25
N SER A 305 -3.00 -20.80 -12.69
CA SER A 305 -1.76 -20.60 -13.46
C SER A 305 -0.84 -21.81 -13.29
N GLY A 306 -0.33 -22.36 -14.39
CA GLY A 306 0.63 -23.46 -14.37
C GLY A 306 1.79 -23.12 -13.41
N ARG A 307 2.09 -24.04 -12.49
CA ARG A 307 3.12 -23.85 -11.46
C ARG A 307 4.49 -23.73 -12.15
N PRO A 308 5.26 -22.65 -11.96
CA PRO A 308 6.63 -22.60 -12.47
C PRO A 308 7.43 -23.75 -11.88
N SER A 309 8.35 -24.32 -12.67
CA SER A 309 9.25 -25.37 -12.15
C SER A 309 10.06 -24.82 -10.97
N ASP A 310 10.46 -25.68 -10.03
CA ASP A 310 11.29 -25.23 -8.89
C ASP A 310 12.56 -24.53 -9.37
N ARG A 311 13.17 -24.99 -10.48
CA ARG A 311 14.34 -24.36 -11.10
C ARG A 311 14.07 -22.94 -11.58
N THR A 312 12.93 -22.73 -12.26
CA THR A 312 12.50 -21.39 -12.69
C THR A 312 12.32 -20.45 -11.51
N ARG A 313 11.70 -20.92 -10.45
CA ARG A 313 11.47 -20.14 -9.24
C ARG A 313 12.77 -19.79 -8.51
N LEU A 314 13.68 -20.75 -8.37
CA LEU A 314 14.98 -20.51 -7.73
C LEU A 314 15.82 -19.50 -8.51
N LEU A 315 15.83 -19.59 -9.84
CA LEU A 315 16.49 -18.60 -10.69
C LEU A 315 15.87 -17.20 -10.49
N LEU A 316 14.53 -17.11 -10.51
CA LEU A 316 13.82 -15.86 -10.28
C LEU A 316 14.23 -15.21 -8.94
N GLU A 317 14.22 -15.98 -7.86
CA GLU A 317 14.58 -15.52 -6.52
C GLU A 317 16.04 -15.00 -6.44
N VAL A 318 16.96 -15.66 -7.10
CA VAL A 318 18.37 -15.22 -7.18
C VAL A 318 18.47 -13.93 -7.99
N VAL A 319 17.87 -13.88 -9.18
CA VAL A 319 17.93 -12.70 -10.06
C VAL A 319 17.28 -11.48 -9.40
N ALA A 320 16.15 -11.68 -8.71
CA ALA A 320 15.42 -10.61 -8.03
C ALA A 320 16.19 -9.97 -6.85
N ARG A 321 17.14 -10.68 -6.26
CA ARG A 321 17.98 -10.20 -5.16
C ARG A 321 19.40 -9.81 -5.59
N THR A 322 19.74 -10.04 -6.85
CA THR A 322 21.05 -9.67 -7.38
C THR A 322 21.14 -8.16 -7.60
N PRO A 323 22.21 -7.48 -7.14
CA PRO A 323 22.46 -6.09 -7.49
C PRO A 323 22.49 -5.90 -9.01
N LEU A 324 21.72 -4.96 -9.53
CA LEU A 324 21.56 -4.77 -10.97
C LEU A 324 22.87 -4.38 -11.67
N ARG A 325 23.75 -3.66 -10.97
CA ARG A 325 25.10 -3.34 -11.48
C ARG A 325 25.92 -4.58 -11.83
N THR A 326 25.68 -5.72 -11.17
CA THR A 326 26.37 -7.00 -11.45
C THR A 326 26.27 -7.37 -12.94
N TRP A 327 25.10 -7.18 -13.53
CA TRP A 327 24.84 -7.52 -14.92
C TRP A 327 25.56 -6.58 -15.89
N THR A 328 25.49 -5.26 -15.65
CA THR A 328 26.11 -4.25 -16.51
C THR A 328 27.64 -4.29 -16.41
N GLU A 329 28.18 -4.38 -15.19
CA GLU A 329 29.63 -4.45 -14.96
C GLU A 329 30.25 -5.74 -15.51
N ARG A 330 29.61 -6.90 -15.23
CA ARG A 330 30.17 -8.19 -15.64
C ARG A 330 30.05 -8.45 -17.13
N PHE A 331 28.99 -7.99 -17.76
CA PHE A 331 28.75 -8.20 -19.17
C PHE A 331 29.35 -7.10 -20.06
N GLY A 332 29.73 -5.95 -19.49
CA GLY A 332 30.20 -4.79 -20.25
C GLY A 332 29.11 -4.19 -21.12
N LEU A 333 27.85 -4.32 -20.71
CA LEU A 333 26.67 -3.89 -21.46
C LEU A 333 25.87 -2.85 -20.66
N THR A 334 25.14 -1.98 -21.37
CA THR A 334 24.13 -1.12 -20.73
C THR A 334 22.91 -1.92 -20.28
N ALA A 335 22.11 -1.38 -19.36
CA ALA A 335 20.86 -2.00 -18.93
C ALA A 335 19.92 -2.29 -20.13
N GLU A 336 19.83 -1.37 -21.10
CA GLU A 336 19.05 -1.54 -22.33
C GLU A 336 19.53 -2.76 -23.14
N GLN A 337 20.84 -2.91 -23.29
CA GLN A 337 21.44 -4.04 -24.02
C GLN A 337 21.22 -5.36 -23.30
N VAL A 338 21.36 -5.40 -21.97
CA VAL A 338 21.10 -6.61 -21.15
C VAL A 338 19.65 -7.02 -21.27
N VAL A 339 18.70 -6.08 -21.10
CA VAL A 339 17.25 -6.34 -21.16
C VAL A 339 16.82 -6.80 -22.55
N SER A 340 17.49 -6.31 -23.62
CA SER A 340 17.20 -6.65 -25.00
C SER A 340 17.90 -7.93 -25.48
N ALA A 341 18.90 -8.43 -24.74
CA ALA A 341 19.63 -9.62 -25.10
C ALA A 341 18.71 -10.86 -25.21
N ARG A 342 19.00 -11.72 -26.17
CA ARG A 342 18.23 -12.96 -26.39
C ARG A 342 18.47 -13.94 -25.23
N SER A 343 17.42 -14.45 -24.62
CA SER A 343 17.49 -15.38 -23.47
C SER A 343 16.55 -16.59 -23.60
N GLY A 344 15.98 -16.80 -24.81
CA GLY A 344 15.13 -17.95 -25.12
C GLY A 344 13.94 -18.08 -24.15
N GLU A 345 13.71 -19.27 -23.63
CA GLU A 345 12.64 -19.59 -22.67
C GLU A 345 12.75 -18.83 -21.33
N TRP A 346 13.94 -18.32 -20.99
CA TRP A 346 14.22 -17.62 -19.73
C TRP A 346 13.88 -16.12 -19.77
N THR A 347 13.49 -15.59 -20.93
CA THR A 347 13.19 -14.15 -21.10
C THR A 347 12.19 -13.65 -20.05
N SER A 348 11.13 -14.38 -19.82
CA SER A 348 10.08 -14.06 -18.85
C SER A 348 10.60 -14.08 -17.39
N THR A 349 11.37 -15.09 -17.04
CA THR A 349 11.95 -15.23 -15.70
C THR A 349 12.94 -14.11 -15.39
N LEU A 350 13.83 -13.81 -16.32
CA LEU A 350 14.81 -12.74 -16.19
C LEU A 350 14.14 -11.38 -16.14
N PHE A 351 13.17 -11.12 -17.02
CA PHE A 351 12.37 -9.88 -17.00
C PHE A 351 11.72 -9.66 -15.63
N THR A 352 11.06 -10.70 -15.10
CA THR A 352 10.39 -10.62 -13.79
C THR A 352 11.39 -10.37 -12.66
N GLY A 353 12.51 -11.10 -12.64
CA GLY A 353 13.55 -10.93 -11.61
C GLY A 353 14.21 -9.55 -11.66
N TRP A 354 14.61 -9.09 -12.84
CA TRP A 354 15.16 -7.73 -12.99
C TRP A 354 14.15 -6.64 -12.66
N SER A 355 12.87 -6.84 -12.97
CA SER A 355 11.83 -5.88 -12.61
C SER A 355 11.66 -5.76 -11.10
N GLN A 356 11.67 -6.90 -10.39
CA GLN A 356 11.62 -6.92 -8.94
C GLN A 356 12.87 -6.27 -8.32
N ALA A 357 14.06 -6.59 -8.85
CA ALA A 357 15.31 -5.96 -8.41
C ALA A 357 15.32 -4.46 -8.65
N ALA A 358 14.86 -4.00 -9.83
CA ALA A 358 14.82 -2.57 -10.17
C ALA A 358 13.89 -1.80 -9.22
N VAL A 359 12.74 -2.37 -8.88
CA VAL A 359 11.80 -1.78 -7.93
C VAL A 359 12.40 -1.76 -6.51
N ALA A 360 12.98 -2.86 -6.04
CA ALA A 360 13.57 -2.97 -4.70
C ALA A 360 14.76 -2.02 -4.53
N GLN A 361 15.66 -1.98 -5.50
CA GLN A 361 16.88 -1.15 -5.49
C GLN A 361 16.61 0.30 -5.91
N ARG A 362 15.36 0.64 -6.31
CA ARG A 362 14.96 1.97 -6.82
C ARG A 362 15.81 2.45 -8.00
N ASP A 363 16.23 1.50 -8.86
CA ASP A 363 17.15 1.77 -9.97
C ASP A 363 16.39 2.25 -11.22
N ARG A 364 16.36 3.57 -11.42
CA ARG A 364 15.70 4.22 -12.56
C ARG A 364 16.32 3.84 -13.91
N ASN A 365 17.63 3.55 -13.93
CA ASN A 365 18.34 3.19 -15.16
C ASN A 365 17.89 1.82 -15.71
N TRP A 366 17.37 0.95 -14.84
CA TRP A 366 16.84 -0.34 -15.24
C TRP A 366 15.32 -0.32 -15.46
N MET A 367 14.58 0.51 -14.73
CA MET A 367 13.12 0.57 -14.87
C MET A 367 12.68 1.01 -16.26
N ALA A 368 13.32 2.03 -16.84
CA ALA A 368 12.96 2.54 -18.16
C ALA A 368 13.18 1.51 -19.30
N PRO A 369 14.33 0.84 -19.41
CA PRO A 369 14.55 -0.24 -20.37
C PRO A 369 13.54 -1.39 -20.23
N LEU A 370 13.27 -1.83 -19.01
CA LEU A 370 12.29 -2.90 -18.75
C LEU A 370 10.89 -2.50 -19.21
N LEU A 371 10.45 -1.28 -18.91
CA LEU A 371 9.16 -0.76 -19.39
C LEU A 371 9.09 -0.68 -20.91
N ARG A 372 10.14 -0.14 -21.57
CA ARG A 372 10.20 -0.10 -23.03
C ARG A 372 10.12 -1.49 -23.65
N ARG A 373 10.85 -2.46 -23.09
CA ARG A 373 10.83 -3.84 -23.55
C ARG A 373 9.45 -4.48 -23.43
N ALA A 374 8.77 -4.25 -22.28
CA ALA A 374 7.43 -4.75 -22.06
C ALA A 374 6.40 -4.16 -23.04
N ILE A 375 6.52 -2.86 -23.33
CA ILE A 375 5.60 -2.13 -24.22
C ILE A 375 5.87 -2.46 -25.69
N ALA A 376 7.15 -2.71 -26.06
CA ALA A 376 7.57 -3.04 -27.44
C ALA A 376 7.25 -4.49 -27.86
N GLY A 377 6.35 -5.19 -27.14
CA GLY A 377 5.83 -6.48 -27.58
C GLY A 377 6.41 -7.70 -26.85
N LEU A 378 6.99 -7.53 -25.66
CA LEU A 378 7.29 -8.67 -24.80
C LEU A 378 5.99 -9.40 -24.42
N ARG A 379 5.89 -10.69 -24.74
CA ARG A 379 4.70 -11.49 -24.42
C ARG A 379 4.64 -11.82 -22.94
N LEU A 380 3.97 -10.99 -22.18
CA LEU A 380 3.68 -11.22 -20.75
C LEU A 380 2.43 -12.07 -20.60
N ARG A 381 2.56 -13.26 -20.03
CA ARG A 381 1.48 -14.26 -19.95
C ARG A 381 1.12 -14.65 -18.52
N THR A 382 2.04 -14.51 -17.58
CA THR A 382 1.83 -14.95 -16.20
C THR A 382 1.40 -13.81 -15.29
N PRO A 383 0.65 -14.09 -14.22
CA PRO A 383 0.31 -13.09 -13.21
C PRO A 383 1.55 -12.42 -12.60
N ALA A 384 2.66 -13.15 -12.44
CA ALA A 384 3.90 -12.62 -11.89
C ALA A 384 4.53 -11.55 -12.79
N GLU A 385 4.56 -11.78 -14.12
CA GLU A 385 5.04 -10.82 -15.10
C GLU A 385 4.18 -9.55 -15.14
N LEU A 386 2.87 -9.72 -15.11
CA LEU A 386 1.94 -8.59 -15.11
C LEU A 386 2.04 -7.78 -13.81
N GLU A 387 2.27 -8.43 -12.68
CA GLU A 387 2.50 -7.74 -11.41
C GLU A 387 3.85 -7.02 -11.41
N ALA A 388 4.91 -7.64 -11.95
CA ALA A 388 6.22 -6.98 -12.12
C ALA A 388 6.10 -5.72 -12.99
N LEU A 389 5.36 -5.78 -14.09
CA LEU A 389 5.08 -4.62 -14.94
C LEU A 389 4.29 -3.53 -14.21
N ARG A 390 3.29 -3.90 -13.43
CA ARG A 390 2.52 -2.94 -12.60
C ARG A 390 3.41 -2.24 -11.58
N LEU A 391 4.26 -2.99 -10.88
CA LEU A 391 5.21 -2.43 -9.91
C LEU A 391 6.19 -1.48 -10.57
N LEU A 392 6.73 -1.83 -11.75
CA LEU A 392 7.57 -0.93 -12.54
C LEU A 392 6.85 0.38 -12.87
N ALA A 393 5.63 0.31 -13.39
CA ALA A 393 4.85 1.50 -13.77
C ALA A 393 4.55 2.41 -12.57
N ARG A 394 4.40 1.83 -11.37
CA ARG A 394 4.17 2.59 -10.13
C ARG A 394 5.43 3.20 -9.53
N ARG A 395 6.61 2.67 -9.83
CA ARG A 395 7.88 3.08 -9.21
C ARG A 395 8.84 3.79 -10.15
N ALA A 396 8.65 3.63 -11.46
CA ALA A 396 9.45 4.30 -12.46
C ALA A 396 9.29 5.82 -12.41
N ASP A 397 10.21 6.52 -13.06
CA ASP A 397 10.13 7.97 -13.17
C ASP A 397 8.80 8.40 -13.80
N PRO A 398 8.03 9.29 -13.17
CA PRO A 398 6.76 9.74 -13.72
C PRO A 398 6.88 10.39 -15.12
N SER A 399 8.03 10.99 -15.46
CA SER A 399 8.29 11.59 -16.77
C SER A 399 8.16 10.59 -17.93
N LEU A 400 8.29 9.28 -17.66
CA LEU A 400 8.00 8.24 -18.64
C LEU A 400 6.53 8.19 -19.08
N GLY A 401 5.63 8.79 -18.31
CA GLY A 401 4.22 8.98 -18.68
C GLY A 401 3.98 10.13 -19.67
N ALA A 402 4.97 10.99 -19.89
CA ALA A 402 4.86 12.10 -20.83
C ALA A 402 4.58 11.61 -22.25
N PRO A 403 3.85 12.41 -23.06
CA PRO A 403 3.62 12.08 -24.46
C PRO A 403 4.95 11.86 -25.23
N GLY A 404 5.10 10.70 -25.86
CA GLY A 404 6.29 10.35 -26.64
C GLY A 404 7.47 9.78 -25.84
N ALA A 405 7.44 9.74 -24.51
CA ALA A 405 8.53 9.19 -23.68
C ALA A 405 8.68 7.66 -23.79
N LEU A 406 7.58 6.97 -24.09
CA LEU A 406 7.54 5.52 -24.29
C LEU A 406 7.07 5.18 -25.71
N PRO A 407 7.45 4.01 -26.25
CA PRO A 407 6.92 3.51 -27.51
C PRO A 407 5.40 3.48 -27.51
N ARG A 408 4.78 3.64 -28.67
CA ARG A 408 3.34 3.38 -28.80
C ARG A 408 3.10 1.89 -28.65
N PRO A 409 2.16 1.47 -27.82
CA PRO A 409 1.80 0.06 -27.74
C PRO A 409 1.19 -0.40 -29.06
N GLU A 410 1.35 -1.68 -29.39
CA GLU A 410 0.62 -2.31 -30.49
C GLU A 410 -0.90 -2.17 -30.28
N LEU A 411 -1.67 -2.15 -31.36
CA LEU A 411 -3.13 -1.98 -31.30
C LEU A 411 -3.82 -3.06 -30.46
N ASP A 412 -3.27 -4.27 -30.45
CA ASP A 412 -3.72 -5.45 -29.71
C ASP A 412 -2.96 -5.67 -28.39
N ALA A 413 -2.21 -4.67 -27.90
CA ALA A 413 -1.43 -4.78 -26.67
C ALA A 413 -2.27 -5.36 -25.52
N PRO A 414 -1.69 -6.28 -24.72
CA PRO A 414 -2.39 -6.91 -23.60
C PRO A 414 -2.95 -5.89 -22.61
N PRO A 415 -4.10 -6.19 -21.96
CA PRO A 415 -4.72 -5.29 -20.97
C PRO A 415 -3.75 -4.83 -19.88
N GLY A 416 -2.82 -5.71 -19.45
CA GLY A 416 -1.80 -5.37 -18.45
C GLY A 416 -0.83 -4.28 -18.92
N VAL A 417 -0.40 -4.32 -20.19
CA VAL A 417 0.47 -3.30 -20.79
C VAL A 417 -0.27 -1.97 -20.90
N ARG A 418 -1.52 -2.00 -21.40
CA ARG A 418 -2.35 -0.78 -21.46
C ARG A 418 -2.58 -0.19 -20.07
N GLY A 419 -2.82 -1.03 -19.06
CA GLY A 419 -2.95 -0.61 -17.65
C GLY A 419 -1.69 0.05 -17.11
N ALA A 420 -0.50 -0.51 -17.38
CA ALA A 420 0.77 0.08 -16.97
C ALA A 420 1.00 1.46 -17.60
N ILE A 421 0.71 1.63 -18.89
CA ILE A 421 0.80 2.92 -19.56
C ILE A 421 -0.19 3.92 -18.96
N ALA A 422 -1.43 3.49 -18.66
CA ALA A 422 -2.42 4.34 -18.04
C ALA A 422 -1.97 4.84 -16.66
N VAL A 423 -1.35 3.96 -15.84
CA VAL A 423 -0.76 4.33 -14.54
C VAL A 423 0.35 5.36 -14.71
N LEU A 424 1.28 5.16 -15.66
CA LEU A 424 2.37 6.11 -15.90
C LEU A 424 1.86 7.49 -16.33
N ARG A 425 0.90 7.53 -17.25
CA ARG A 425 0.25 8.78 -17.68
C ARG A 425 -0.48 9.46 -16.52
N PHE A 426 -1.22 8.70 -15.76
CA PHE A 426 -1.93 9.23 -14.59
C PHE A 426 -0.95 9.86 -13.59
N ARG A 427 0.19 9.20 -13.31
CA ARG A 427 1.24 9.71 -12.43
C ARG A 427 1.90 10.98 -12.97
N TYR A 428 2.20 11.00 -14.26
CA TYR A 428 2.75 12.20 -14.92
C TYR A 428 1.81 13.40 -14.81
N ASP A 429 0.55 13.22 -15.21
CA ASP A 429 -0.46 14.28 -15.15
C ASP A 429 -0.69 14.78 -13.73
N MET A 430 -0.77 13.86 -12.78
CA MET A 430 -1.01 14.12 -11.36
C MET A 430 0.10 15.01 -10.75
N LEU A 431 1.36 14.75 -11.05
CA LEU A 431 2.48 15.54 -10.54
C LEU A 431 2.60 16.87 -11.27
N LYS A 432 2.35 16.89 -12.58
CA LYS A 432 2.31 18.13 -13.36
C LYS A 432 1.24 19.10 -12.86
N GLU A 433 0.04 18.60 -12.54
CA GLU A 433 -1.04 19.43 -11.98
C GLU A 433 -0.63 20.09 -10.65
N LEU A 434 0.13 19.37 -9.80
CA LEU A 434 0.64 19.92 -8.54
C LEU A 434 1.80 20.92 -8.76
N ASP A 435 2.64 20.72 -9.77
CA ASP A 435 3.71 21.67 -10.11
C ASP A 435 3.11 22.98 -10.66
N ASP A 436 2.08 22.88 -11.48
CA ASP A 436 1.36 24.04 -12.01
C ASP A 436 0.69 24.85 -10.87
N ASP A 437 0.13 24.17 -9.86
CA ASP A 437 -0.46 24.81 -8.66
C ASP A 437 0.61 25.52 -7.81
N ASP A 438 1.77 24.86 -7.54
CA ASP A 438 2.86 25.46 -6.74
C ASP A 438 3.44 26.72 -7.42
N ASN A 439 3.60 26.67 -8.75
CA ASN A 439 4.08 27.82 -9.53
C ASN A 439 3.11 29.00 -9.48
N HIS A 440 1.78 28.77 -9.49
CA HIS A 440 0.78 29.84 -9.38
C HIS A 440 0.71 30.48 -7.99
N VAL A 441 1.11 29.76 -6.96
CA VAL A 441 1.14 30.27 -5.58
C VAL A 441 2.39 31.10 -5.31
N ARG A 442 3.52 30.78 -5.97
CA ARG A 442 4.81 31.48 -5.80
C ARG A 442 4.98 32.68 -6.73
N ALA A 443 4.16 32.81 -7.77
CA ALA A 443 4.12 33.94 -8.68
C ALA A 443 3.21 35.07 -8.18
#